data_de01da09b6c6a9576b6bcc7a582833d0
#
_entry.id   de01da09b6c6a9576b6bcc7a582833d0
#
_cell.length_a   1.000
_cell.length_b   1.000
_cell.length_c   1.000
_cell.angle_alpha   90.00
_cell.angle_beta   90.00
_cell.angle_gamma   90.00
#
_symmetry.space_group_name_H-M   'P 1'
#
loop_
_entity.id
_entity.type
_entity.pdbx_description
1 polymer ?
#
loop_
_entity_poly.entity_id
_entity_poly.type
_entity_poly.pdbx_seq_one_letter_code
_entity_poly.pdbx_strand_id
1 'polypeptide(L)' 'MTKHLYFYVSFEDALRLNRELTELGYRNYYLQPHADQVAFVFERVSDMNHAVLKQLFSADGSSQLDN' A
#
# COMPACT_ATOMS: atom_id res chain seq x y z
N MET A 1 -5.57 16.85 3.73
CA MET A 1 -4.12 16.60 3.88
C MET A 1 -3.76 15.25 3.30
N THR A 2 -2.61 15.14 2.65
CA THR A 2 -2.18 13.87 2.08
C THR A 2 -1.07 13.25 2.92
N LYS A 3 -0.95 11.94 2.84
CA LYS A 3 0.00 11.15 3.61
C LYS A 3 0.85 10.30 2.68
N HIS A 4 2.05 10.01 3.12
CA HIS A 4 2.94 9.05 2.46
C HIS A 4 2.91 7.77 3.28
N LEU A 5 2.43 6.67 2.69
CA LEU A 5 2.19 5.44 3.43
C LEU A 5 2.87 4.24 2.77
N TYR A 6 3.35 3.34 3.60
CA TYR A 6 3.96 2.06 3.21
C TYR A 6 3.13 0.93 3.81
N PHE A 7 2.76 -0.04 2.97
CA PHE A 7 2.07 -1.25 3.43
C PHE A 7 2.93 -2.46 3.07
N TYR A 8 3.33 -3.23 4.08
CA TYR A 8 4.21 -4.38 3.89
C TYR A 8 3.38 -5.65 3.83
N VAL A 9 3.57 -6.43 2.77
CA VAL A 9 2.83 -7.67 2.58
C VAL A 9 3.77 -8.74 2.04
N SER A 10 3.33 -10.01 2.13
CA SER A 10 4.07 -11.12 1.52
C SER A 10 4.02 -11.02 0.01
N PHE A 11 4.92 -11.74 -0.67
CA PHE A 11 4.91 -11.77 -2.13
C PHE A 11 3.60 -12.33 -2.69
N GLU A 12 3.04 -13.34 -2.01
CA GLU A 12 1.77 -13.92 -2.45
C GLU A 12 0.63 -12.91 -2.37
N ASP A 13 0.55 -12.20 -1.26
CA ASP A 13 -0.50 -11.18 -1.10
C ASP A 13 -0.29 -10.00 -2.05
N ALA A 14 0.96 -9.71 -2.39
CA ALA A 14 1.27 -8.59 -3.28
C ALA A 14 0.61 -8.76 -4.66
N LEU A 15 0.61 -9.97 -5.21
CA LEU A 15 -0.01 -10.22 -6.50
C LEU A 15 -1.51 -9.97 -6.46
N ARG A 16 -2.16 -10.48 -5.43
CA ARG A 16 -3.61 -10.30 -5.25
C ARG A 16 -3.96 -8.84 -5.03
N LEU A 17 -3.23 -8.17 -4.14
CA LEU A 17 -3.50 -6.77 -3.80
C LEU A 17 -3.23 -5.84 -4.98
N ASN A 18 -2.19 -6.11 -5.75
CA ASN A 18 -1.92 -5.31 -6.94
C ASN A 18 -3.07 -5.40 -7.94
N ARG A 19 -3.64 -6.59 -8.11
CA ARG A 19 -4.80 -6.76 -8.98
C ARG A 19 -6.01 -5.99 -8.44
N GLU A 20 -6.28 -6.12 -7.14
CA GLU A 20 -7.41 -5.44 -6.53
C GLU A 20 -7.29 -3.92 -6.64
N LEU A 21 -6.10 -3.38 -6.42
CA LEU A 21 -5.86 -1.94 -6.56
C LEU A 21 -6.07 -1.48 -7.99
N THR A 22 -5.61 -2.26 -8.96
CA THR A 22 -5.81 -1.95 -10.37
C THR A 22 -7.30 -1.91 -10.72
N GLU A 23 -8.06 -2.88 -10.22
CA GLU A 23 -9.51 -2.94 -10.45
C GLU A 23 -10.24 -1.76 -9.82
N LEU A 24 -9.74 -1.26 -8.68
CA LEU A 24 -10.30 -0.10 -8.02
C LEU A 24 -9.89 1.22 -8.65
N GLY A 25 -8.97 1.18 -9.62
CA GLY A 25 -8.53 2.37 -10.32
C GLY A 25 -7.37 3.10 -9.68
N TYR A 26 -6.71 2.50 -8.70
CA TYR A 26 -5.52 3.10 -8.09
C TYR A 26 -4.33 2.92 -9.00
N ARG A 27 -3.61 4.02 -9.28
CA ARG A 27 -2.43 3.99 -10.15
C ARG A 27 -1.22 4.69 -9.55
N ASN A 28 -1.42 5.52 -8.52
CA ASN A 28 -0.37 6.36 -7.96
C ASN A 28 0.34 5.64 -6.82
N TYR A 29 0.89 4.47 -7.11
CA TYR A 29 1.66 3.72 -6.14
C TYR A 29 2.72 2.90 -6.87
N TYR A 30 3.71 2.45 -6.11
CA TYR A 30 4.71 1.55 -6.66
C TYR A 30 5.06 0.49 -5.61
N LEU A 31 5.69 -0.58 -6.08
CA LEU A 31 6.10 -1.70 -5.25
C LEU A 31 7.60 -1.62 -5.03
N GLN A 32 8.02 -1.89 -3.80
CA GLN A 32 9.43 -1.85 -3.44
C GLN A 32 9.76 -3.11 -2.63
N PRO A 33 10.74 -3.92 -3.08
CA PRO A 33 11.16 -5.07 -2.29
C PRO A 33 11.72 -4.63 -0.95
N HIS A 34 11.39 -5.39 0.10
CA HIS A 34 11.85 -5.10 1.45
C HIS A 34 12.04 -6.41 2.19
N ALA A 35 13.29 -6.89 2.24
CA ALA A 35 13.64 -8.19 2.83
C ALA A 35 12.82 -9.30 2.13
N ASP A 36 12.02 -10.07 2.87
CA ASP A 36 11.18 -11.12 2.32
C ASP A 36 9.76 -10.66 2.05
N GLN A 37 9.53 -9.35 2.03
CA GLN A 37 8.21 -8.77 1.81
C GLN A 37 8.25 -7.78 0.66
N VAL A 38 7.07 -7.26 0.31
CA VAL A 38 6.92 -6.19 -0.68
C VAL A 38 6.23 -5.02 0.01
N ALA A 39 6.77 -3.83 -0.16
CA ALA A 39 6.13 -2.60 0.32
C ALA A 39 5.33 -1.98 -0.82
N PHE A 40 4.05 -1.73 -0.57
CA PHE A 40 3.23 -0.91 -1.45
C PHE A 40 3.39 0.53 -0.99
N VAL A 41 3.92 1.39 -1.84
CA VAL A 41 4.24 2.77 -1.48
C VAL A 41 3.25 3.71 -2.13
N PHE A 42 2.52 4.44 -1.29
CA PHE A 42 1.54 5.44 -1.73
C PHE A 42 2.04 6.80 -1.28
N GLU A 43 2.36 7.67 -2.22
CA GLU A 43 3.00 8.94 -1.91
C GLU A 43 2.04 10.06 -1.51
N ARG A 44 0.81 10.00 -2.01
CA ARG A 44 -0.19 11.04 -1.72
C ARG A 44 -1.53 10.38 -1.46
N VAL A 45 -1.81 10.17 -0.19
CA VAL A 45 -3.04 9.48 0.22
C VAL A 45 -3.91 10.46 1.00
N SER A 46 -5.11 10.73 0.48
CA SER A 46 -6.11 11.51 1.19
C SER A 46 -6.67 10.70 2.35
N ASP A 47 -7.32 11.37 3.30
CA ASP A 47 -7.92 10.67 4.43
C ASP A 47 -8.97 9.66 3.97
N MET A 48 -9.74 10.00 2.94
CA MET A 48 -10.74 9.10 2.38
C MET A 48 -10.10 7.86 1.78
N ASN A 49 -9.05 8.03 0.99
CA ASN A 49 -8.34 6.91 0.38
C ASN A 49 -7.61 6.09 1.43
N HIS A 50 -7.11 6.73 2.48
CA HIS A 50 -6.47 6.01 3.60
C HIS A 50 -7.45 5.03 4.24
N ALA A 51 -8.69 5.43 4.42
CA ALA A 51 -9.72 4.55 4.99
C ALA A 51 -9.93 3.31 4.10
N VAL A 52 -9.96 3.50 2.79
CA VAL A 52 -10.10 2.37 1.84
C VAL A 52 -8.89 1.45 1.90
N LEU A 53 -7.69 2.02 1.91
CA LEU A 53 -6.45 1.22 1.95
C LEU A 53 -6.31 0.47 3.26
N LYS A 54 -6.74 1.06 4.38
CA LYS A 54 -6.72 0.36 5.68
C LYS A 54 -7.55 -0.91 5.62
N GLN A 55 -8.71 -0.87 5.00
CA GLN A 55 -9.54 -2.06 4.87
C GLN A 55 -8.92 -3.08 3.92
N LEU A 56 -8.40 -2.60 2.79
CA LEU A 56 -7.84 -3.49 1.78
C LEU A 56 -6.62 -4.25 2.31
N PHE A 57 -5.73 -3.56 3.02
CA PHE A 57 -4.50 -4.15 3.56
C PHE A 57 -4.67 -4.69 4.98
N SER A 58 -5.79 -4.45 5.61
CA SER A 58 -6.04 -4.80 7.01
C SER A 58 -4.95 -4.24 7.93
N ALA A 59 -4.50 -3.03 7.64
CA ALA A 59 -3.42 -2.37 8.39
C ALA A 59 -3.49 -0.86 8.18
N ASP A 60 -2.92 -0.12 9.12
CA ASP A 60 -2.93 1.35 9.04
C ASP A 60 -1.91 1.91 8.07
N GLY A 61 -0.89 1.14 7.73
CA GLY A 61 0.21 1.64 6.95
C GLY A 61 1.24 2.34 7.83
N SER A 62 2.48 2.38 7.37
CA SER A 62 3.57 3.06 8.06
C SER A 62 3.90 4.35 7.34
N SER A 63 4.24 5.40 8.11
CA SER A 63 4.65 6.67 7.53
C SER A 63 6.13 6.68 7.14
N GLN A 64 6.87 5.67 7.56
CA GLN A 64 8.30 5.53 7.28
C GLN A 64 8.62 4.12 6.85
N LEU A 65 9.64 4.02 6.00
CA LEU A 65 10.15 2.72 5.58
C LEU A 65 10.96 2.11 6.72
N ASP A 66 10.59 0.89 7.14
CA ASP A 66 11.34 0.17 8.16
C ASP A 66 12.63 -0.39 7.57
N ASN A 67 13.70 -0.25 8.32
CA ASN A 67 15.01 -0.79 7.94
C ASN A 67 15.30 -2.10 8.67
#